data_8678228da14f45da4f5404b50ce6c402
#
_entry.id   8678228da14f45da4f5404b50ce6c402
#
_cell.length_a   1.000
_cell.length_b   1.000
_cell.length_c   1.000
_cell.angle_alpha   90.00
_cell.angle_beta   90.00
_cell.angle_gamma   90.00
#
_symmetry.space_group_name_H-M   'P 1'
#
loop_
_entity.id
_entity.type
_entity.pdbx_description
1 polymer ?
#
loop_
_entity_poly.entity_id
_entity_poly.type
_entity_poly.pdbx_seq_one_letter_code
_entity_poly.pdbx_strand_id
1 'polypeptide(L)'
;MKKLSFLVLTAISTSFLIASCTHEEEQTCNEEQVRVEPKKGNEFDQALASELGADDYGMRHYVIAFLKKGPNQDQSEEEVRRLQRAHMDNIGKLAEQRKLVVAGPFMDDTELRGIYIFDVETVEEAEELTKTDPAIKAGRLVMELHPWYGSAALIKTAEIHKTVSKKEI
;
A
#
# COMPACT_ATOMS: atom_id res chain seq x y z
N MET A 1 -18.28 -64.91 48.96
CA MET A 1 -18.84 -66.27 48.64
C MET A 1 -18.91 -66.41 47.13
N LYS A 2 -18.29 -67.47 46.60
CA LYS A 2 -18.43 -68.08 45.26
C LYS A 2 -17.86 -67.28 44.10
N LYS A 3 -16.63 -67.55 43.55
CA LYS A 3 -16.26 -68.66 42.69
C LYS A 3 -17.10 -68.67 41.41
N LEU A 4 -16.57 -68.68 40.19
CA LEU A 4 -15.68 -69.60 39.51
C LEU A 4 -15.58 -69.14 38.07
N SER A 5 -14.45 -68.90 37.43
CA SER A 5 -13.69 -69.91 36.65
C SER A 5 -14.14 -70.16 35.21
N PHE A 6 -13.13 -70.04 34.32
CA PHE A 6 -12.91 -70.81 33.07
C PHE A 6 -13.82 -70.47 31.86
N LEU A 7 -13.37 -70.25 30.67
CA LEU A 7 -12.57 -71.15 29.83
C LEU A 7 -12.02 -70.37 28.60
N VAL A 8 -10.85 -70.78 28.23
CA VAL A 8 -10.14 -70.51 26.96
C VAL A 8 -10.87 -71.22 25.82
N LEU A 9 -10.98 -70.54 24.65
CA LEU A 9 -10.95 -71.29 23.40
C LEU A 9 -10.36 -70.40 22.27
N THR A 10 -9.29 -70.88 21.72
CA THR A 10 -8.61 -70.45 20.49
C THR A 10 -9.44 -70.84 19.26
N ALA A 11 -9.53 -69.94 18.31
CA ALA A 11 -9.72 -70.33 16.93
C ALA A 11 -9.07 -69.32 15.97
N ILE A 12 -8.12 -69.86 15.27
CA ILE A 12 -7.43 -69.31 14.11
C ILE A 12 -8.37 -69.29 12.92
N SER A 13 -8.45 -68.21 12.15
CA SER A 13 -8.64 -68.35 10.68
C SER A 13 -8.51 -67.00 9.94
N THR A 14 -7.46 -66.93 9.14
CA THR A 14 -7.37 -66.52 7.73
C THR A 14 -7.75 -65.07 7.32
N SER A 15 -6.70 -64.41 6.98
CA SER A 15 -6.48 -63.54 5.78
C SER A 15 -7.69 -63.06 5.01
N PHE A 16 -7.83 -61.73 4.95
CA PHE A 16 -8.18 -61.08 3.67
C PHE A 16 -7.48 -59.73 3.58
N LEU A 17 -6.46 -59.70 2.75
CA LEU A 17 -5.84 -58.48 2.24
C LEU A 17 -6.85 -57.76 1.39
N ILE A 18 -7.27 -56.56 1.79
CA ILE A 18 -7.77 -55.57 0.86
C ILE A 18 -6.83 -54.36 1.02
N ALA A 19 -5.93 -54.24 0.07
CA ALA A 19 -5.14 -53.06 -0.14
C ALA A 19 -6.09 -52.00 -0.77
N SER A 20 -6.54 -51.06 0.04
CA SER A 20 -7.15 -49.82 -0.45
C SER A 20 -6.03 -48.78 -0.43
N CYS A 21 -5.43 -48.57 -1.58
CA CYS A 21 -4.57 -47.41 -1.82
C CYS A 21 -5.48 -46.18 -1.89
N THR A 22 -5.59 -45.48 -0.78
CA THR A 22 -5.95 -44.06 -0.83
C THR A 22 -4.66 -43.28 -1.00
N HIS A 23 -4.41 -42.82 -2.21
CA HIS A 23 -3.43 -41.79 -2.49
C HIS A 23 -3.95 -40.51 -1.83
N GLU A 24 -3.50 -40.23 -0.64
CA GLU A 24 -3.43 -38.85 -0.13
C GLU A 24 -2.20 -38.24 -0.80
N GLU A 25 -2.45 -37.42 -1.82
CA GLU A 25 -1.45 -36.47 -2.29
C GLU A 25 -1.19 -35.45 -1.17
N GLU A 26 -0.17 -35.72 -0.41
CA GLU A 26 0.45 -34.77 0.48
C GLU A 26 1.05 -33.66 -0.38
N GLN A 27 0.24 -32.61 -0.63
CA GLN A 27 0.64 -31.40 -1.30
C GLN A 27 1.60 -30.67 -0.35
N THR A 28 2.88 -31.03 -0.42
CA THR A 28 3.96 -30.31 0.24
C THR A 28 3.98 -28.91 -0.37
N CYS A 29 3.38 -27.96 0.34
CA CYS A 29 3.63 -26.53 0.11
C CYS A 29 5.13 -26.31 0.34
N ASN A 30 5.86 -26.29 -0.76
CA ASN A 30 7.24 -25.85 -0.76
C ASN A 30 7.19 -24.32 -0.55
N GLU A 31 7.16 -23.89 0.72
CA GLU A 31 7.48 -22.53 1.11
C GLU A 31 8.96 -22.32 0.76
N GLU A 32 9.21 -21.95 -0.47
CA GLU A 32 10.47 -21.37 -0.87
C GLU A 32 10.60 -20.06 -0.08
N GLN A 33 11.14 -20.19 1.14
CA GLN A 33 11.56 -19.07 1.94
C GLN A 33 12.59 -18.31 1.10
N VAL A 34 12.12 -17.22 0.47
CA VAL A 34 13.01 -16.24 -0.12
C VAL A 34 13.90 -15.74 1.01
N ARG A 35 15.05 -16.40 1.17
CA ARG A 35 16.14 -15.90 2.00
C ARG A 35 16.59 -14.59 1.37
N VAL A 36 16.04 -13.50 1.85
CA VAL A 36 16.62 -12.19 1.64
C VAL A 36 17.91 -12.21 2.45
N GLU A 37 19.01 -12.52 1.76
CA GLU A 37 20.35 -12.34 2.33
C GLU A 37 20.43 -10.91 2.84
N PRO A 38 20.81 -10.66 4.11
CA PRO A 38 21.01 -9.32 4.59
C PRO A 38 22.12 -8.70 3.75
N LYS A 39 21.76 -7.74 2.89
CA LYS A 39 22.75 -6.93 2.18
C LYS A 39 23.72 -6.39 3.23
N LYS A 40 25.02 -6.62 3.02
CA LYS A 40 26.15 -6.04 3.73
C LYS A 40 25.77 -4.64 4.16
N GLY A 41 25.85 -4.34 5.45
CA GLY A 41 25.22 -3.20 6.14
C GLY A 41 25.13 -1.93 5.31
N ASN A 42 24.04 -1.17 5.48
CA ASN A 42 23.78 0.07 4.77
C ASN A 42 25.00 1.00 4.89
N GLU A 43 25.90 0.90 3.93
CA GLU A 43 26.98 1.88 3.78
C GLU A 43 26.32 3.16 3.24
N PHE A 44 26.64 4.30 3.87
CA PHE A 44 26.09 5.59 3.47
C PHE A 44 26.50 5.90 2.02
N ASP A 45 25.50 6.16 1.19
CA ASP A 45 25.67 6.55 -0.21
C ASP A 45 25.54 8.08 -0.36
N GLN A 46 26.68 8.75 -0.37
CA GLN A 46 26.77 10.21 -0.52
C GLN A 46 26.17 10.69 -1.84
N ALA A 47 26.34 9.95 -2.92
CA ALA A 47 25.83 10.36 -4.23
C ALA A 47 24.30 10.31 -4.25
N LEU A 48 23.71 9.23 -3.74
CA LEU A 48 22.27 9.08 -3.61
C LEU A 48 21.67 10.12 -2.64
N ALA A 49 22.31 10.36 -1.49
CA ALA A 49 21.86 11.37 -0.54
C ALA A 49 21.80 12.77 -1.19
N SER A 50 22.83 13.13 -1.95
CA SER A 50 22.87 14.40 -2.70
C SER A 50 21.81 14.46 -3.79
N GLU A 51 21.61 13.38 -4.55
CA GLU A 51 20.57 13.29 -5.59
C GLU A 51 19.17 13.52 -5.02
N LEU A 52 18.90 12.95 -3.84
CA LEU A 52 17.59 13.06 -3.19
C LEU A 52 17.41 14.35 -2.38
N GLY A 53 18.45 15.19 -2.25
CA GLY A 53 18.42 16.38 -1.42
C GLY A 53 18.25 16.06 0.06
N ALA A 54 18.84 14.94 0.51
CA ALA A 54 18.82 14.51 1.88
C ALA A 54 19.79 15.33 2.75
N ASP A 55 19.38 15.62 3.97
CA ASP A 55 20.27 16.12 5.01
C ASP A 55 21.06 14.98 5.70
N ASP A 56 21.79 15.29 6.77
CA ASP A 56 22.61 14.33 7.52
C ASP A 56 21.81 13.19 8.15
N TYR A 57 20.49 13.34 8.26
CA TYR A 57 19.55 12.33 8.79
C TYR A 57 18.80 11.56 7.68
N GLY A 58 19.11 11.82 6.41
CA GLY A 58 18.40 11.22 5.27
C GLY A 58 17.00 11.80 5.05
N MET A 59 16.76 13.02 5.56
CA MET A 59 15.46 13.68 5.56
C MET A 59 15.45 14.93 4.67
N ARG A 60 14.25 15.40 4.33
CA ARG A 60 14.04 16.69 3.66
C ARG A 60 12.68 17.29 3.98
N HIS A 61 12.49 18.55 3.63
CA HIS A 61 11.22 19.24 3.79
C HIS A 61 10.26 18.92 2.63
N TYR A 62 8.98 18.82 2.99
CA TYR A 62 7.84 18.62 2.13
C TYR A 62 6.65 19.42 2.66
N VAL A 63 5.56 19.43 1.91
CA VAL A 63 4.25 19.81 2.44
C VAL A 63 3.32 18.61 2.31
N ILE A 64 2.76 18.15 3.44
CA ILE A 64 1.71 17.14 3.46
C ILE A 64 0.34 17.81 3.38
N ALA A 65 -0.55 17.27 2.55
CA ALA A 65 -1.94 17.70 2.46
C ALA A 65 -2.87 16.58 2.89
N PHE A 66 -3.79 16.88 3.78
CA PHE A 66 -4.92 16.02 4.10
C PHE A 66 -6.11 16.46 3.26
N LEU A 67 -6.57 15.56 2.37
CA LEU A 67 -7.78 15.78 1.58
C LEU A 67 -8.97 15.47 2.46
N LYS A 68 -9.94 16.39 2.48
CA LYS A 68 -11.18 16.26 3.24
C LYS A 68 -12.39 16.45 2.32
N LYS A 69 -13.55 15.98 2.75
CA LYS A 69 -14.83 16.37 2.13
C LYS A 69 -14.92 17.87 2.10
N GLY A 70 -15.25 18.41 0.93
CA GLY A 70 -15.56 19.83 0.77
C GLY A 70 -17.03 20.12 1.07
N PRO A 71 -17.41 21.41 1.07
CA PRO A 71 -18.78 21.82 1.38
C PRO A 71 -19.82 21.42 0.34
N ASN A 72 -19.41 21.22 -0.91
CA ASN A 72 -20.32 20.94 -2.03
C ASN A 72 -20.33 19.44 -2.30
N GLN A 73 -21.41 18.75 -1.91
CA GLN A 73 -21.60 17.30 -2.09
C GLN A 73 -22.88 16.96 -2.88
N ASP A 74 -23.56 17.96 -3.43
CA ASP A 74 -24.85 17.86 -4.11
C ASP A 74 -24.75 17.74 -5.64
N GLN A 75 -23.52 17.52 -6.17
CA GLN A 75 -23.31 17.31 -7.60
C GLN A 75 -24.01 16.02 -8.07
N SER A 76 -24.50 16.03 -9.32
CA SER A 76 -25.03 14.84 -9.97
C SER A 76 -23.97 13.74 -10.06
N GLU A 77 -24.40 12.49 -10.19
CA GLU A 77 -23.47 11.36 -10.35
C GLU A 77 -22.56 11.51 -11.59
N GLU A 78 -23.08 12.10 -12.66
CA GLU A 78 -22.29 12.38 -13.87
C GLU A 78 -21.17 13.38 -13.57
N GLU A 79 -21.51 14.47 -12.88
CA GLU A 79 -20.55 15.49 -12.49
C GLU A 79 -19.51 14.93 -11.50
N VAL A 80 -19.93 14.09 -10.54
CA VAL A 80 -19.01 13.41 -9.64
C VAL A 80 -18.01 12.56 -10.41
N ARG A 81 -18.44 11.77 -11.39
CA ARG A 81 -17.55 10.96 -12.22
C ARG A 81 -16.59 11.83 -13.04
N ARG A 82 -17.09 12.95 -13.58
CA ARG A 82 -16.26 13.91 -14.32
C ARG A 82 -15.18 14.54 -13.44
N LEU A 83 -15.57 15.01 -12.26
CA LEU A 83 -14.64 15.62 -11.30
C LEU A 83 -13.61 14.60 -10.80
N GLN A 84 -14.02 13.35 -10.53
CA GLN A 84 -13.10 12.28 -10.10
C GLN A 84 -12.04 12.00 -11.18
N ARG A 85 -12.44 11.91 -12.46
CA ARG A 85 -11.48 11.71 -13.56
C ARG A 85 -10.51 12.87 -13.65
N ALA A 86 -11.01 14.08 -13.64
CA ALA A 86 -10.17 15.28 -13.74
C ALA A 86 -9.23 15.45 -12.52
N HIS A 87 -9.66 15.00 -11.35
CA HIS A 87 -8.82 14.90 -10.14
C HIS A 87 -7.67 13.91 -10.35
N MET A 88 -7.95 12.71 -10.88
CA MET A 88 -6.90 11.71 -11.18
C MET A 88 -5.92 12.21 -12.23
N ASP A 89 -6.42 12.87 -13.30
CA ASP A 89 -5.58 13.48 -14.34
C ASP A 89 -4.65 14.55 -13.74
N ASN A 90 -5.15 15.34 -12.79
CA ASN A 90 -4.35 16.35 -12.08
C ASN A 90 -3.25 15.73 -11.21
N ILE A 91 -3.55 14.61 -10.52
CA ILE A 91 -2.55 13.82 -9.77
C ILE A 91 -1.42 13.38 -10.69
N GLY A 92 -1.76 12.76 -11.82
CA GLY A 92 -0.78 12.31 -12.82
C GLY A 92 0.10 13.45 -13.30
N LYS A 93 -0.49 14.59 -13.68
CA LYS A 93 0.24 15.79 -14.11
C LYS A 93 1.22 16.30 -13.06
N LEU A 94 0.79 16.40 -11.80
CA LEU A 94 1.65 16.89 -10.71
C LEU A 94 2.78 15.89 -10.40
N ALA A 95 2.54 14.58 -10.52
CA ALA A 95 3.55 13.55 -10.37
C ALA A 95 4.59 13.61 -11.51
N GLU A 96 4.15 13.81 -12.77
CA GLU A 96 5.05 14.00 -13.93
C GLU A 96 5.93 15.25 -13.77
N GLN A 97 5.39 16.30 -13.20
CA GLN A 97 6.11 17.55 -12.88
C GLN A 97 7.04 17.40 -11.66
N ARG A 98 7.07 16.24 -11.01
CA ARG A 98 7.81 15.97 -9.77
C ARG A 98 7.42 16.89 -8.61
N LYS A 99 6.20 17.43 -8.64
CA LYS A 99 5.64 18.25 -7.56
C LYS A 99 4.84 17.44 -6.55
N LEU A 100 4.40 16.24 -6.93
CA LEU A 100 3.66 15.31 -6.08
C LEU A 100 4.42 13.99 -5.99
N VAL A 101 4.84 13.62 -4.79
CA VAL A 101 5.68 12.44 -4.52
C VAL A 101 4.84 11.24 -4.13
N VAL A 102 3.80 11.49 -3.35
CA VAL A 102 2.86 10.47 -2.85
C VAL A 102 1.44 11.02 -2.94
N ALA A 103 0.53 10.21 -3.43
CA ALA A 103 -0.90 10.44 -3.36
C ALA A 103 -1.62 9.11 -3.08
N GLY A 104 -2.66 9.15 -2.27
CA GLY A 104 -3.45 7.95 -2.02
C GLY A 104 -4.72 8.24 -1.23
N PRO A 105 -5.81 7.49 -1.51
CA PRO A 105 -7.05 7.59 -0.75
C PRO A 105 -6.95 6.85 0.58
N PHE A 106 -7.71 7.31 1.58
CA PHE A 106 -8.07 6.49 2.72
C PHE A 106 -9.15 5.48 2.32
N MET A 107 -9.11 4.29 2.91
CA MET A 107 -10.02 3.18 2.60
C MET A 107 -11.21 3.10 3.57
N ASP A 108 -11.32 4.06 4.48
CA ASP A 108 -12.44 4.23 5.41
C ASP A 108 -13.43 5.30 4.90
N ASP A 109 -14.60 5.38 5.53
CA ASP A 109 -15.63 6.37 5.17
C ASP A 109 -15.70 7.49 6.23
N THR A 110 -14.58 8.20 6.41
CA THR A 110 -14.50 9.36 7.31
C THR A 110 -14.52 10.68 6.53
N GLU A 111 -14.33 11.80 7.24
CA GLU A 111 -14.15 13.11 6.61
C GLU A 111 -12.85 13.22 5.82
N LEU A 112 -11.82 12.44 6.21
CA LEU A 112 -10.57 12.35 5.47
C LEU A 112 -10.77 11.49 4.23
N ARG A 113 -10.27 11.95 3.09
CA ARG A 113 -10.39 11.27 1.81
C ARG A 113 -9.08 10.73 1.28
N GLY A 114 -7.97 11.31 1.66
CA GLY A 114 -6.65 10.89 1.22
C GLY A 114 -5.56 11.81 1.71
N ILE A 115 -4.34 11.52 1.27
CA ILE A 115 -3.20 12.37 1.51
C ILE A 115 -2.47 12.67 0.21
N TYR A 116 -1.79 13.85 0.18
CA TYR A 116 -0.73 14.15 -0.75
C TYR A 116 0.54 14.49 0.00
N ILE A 117 1.69 14.20 -0.60
CA ILE A 117 2.99 14.71 -0.17
C ILE A 117 3.56 15.47 -1.35
N PHE A 118 3.66 16.79 -1.21
CA PHE A 118 4.22 17.69 -2.22
C PHE A 118 5.72 17.89 -1.99
N ASP A 119 6.50 17.80 -3.06
CA ASP A 119 7.91 18.18 -3.10
C ASP A 119 8.00 19.68 -3.39
N VAL A 120 7.73 20.47 -2.38
CA VAL A 120 7.80 21.92 -2.38
C VAL A 120 8.31 22.42 -1.03
N GLU A 121 8.85 23.64 -1.00
CA GLU A 121 9.47 24.17 0.21
C GLU A 121 8.48 24.89 1.13
N THR A 122 7.39 25.44 0.56
CA THR A 122 6.44 26.27 1.32
C THR A 122 4.99 25.79 1.19
N VAL A 123 4.19 26.11 2.19
CA VAL A 123 2.76 25.87 2.19
C VAL A 123 2.07 26.66 1.08
N GLU A 124 2.50 27.88 0.84
CA GLU A 124 1.96 28.77 -0.21
C GLU A 124 2.16 28.16 -1.60
N GLU A 125 3.33 27.57 -1.87
CA GLU A 125 3.59 26.85 -3.12
C GLU A 125 2.67 25.63 -3.28
N ALA A 126 2.51 24.84 -2.21
CA ALA A 126 1.56 23.73 -2.20
C ALA A 126 0.12 24.19 -2.42
N GLU A 127 -0.29 25.30 -1.82
CA GLU A 127 -1.63 25.87 -2.00
C GLU A 127 -1.91 26.22 -3.45
N GLU A 128 -0.96 26.80 -4.17
CA GLU A 128 -1.12 27.08 -5.61
C GLU A 128 -1.29 25.78 -6.42
N LEU A 129 -0.58 24.70 -6.06
CA LEU A 129 -0.77 23.41 -6.70
C LEU A 129 -2.14 22.82 -6.41
N THR A 130 -2.67 22.94 -5.18
CA THR A 130 -4.02 22.45 -4.87
C THR A 130 -5.11 23.15 -5.68
N LYS A 131 -4.92 24.45 -5.96
CA LYS A 131 -5.84 25.24 -6.79
C LYS A 131 -5.92 24.77 -8.26
N THR A 132 -5.03 23.92 -8.70
CA THR A 132 -5.10 23.31 -10.04
C THR A 132 -6.15 22.21 -10.15
N ASP A 133 -6.52 21.59 -9.03
CA ASP A 133 -7.42 20.45 -8.97
C ASP A 133 -8.90 20.84 -9.22
N PRO A 134 -9.57 20.25 -10.21
CA PRO A 134 -10.96 20.54 -10.50
C PRO A 134 -11.94 20.16 -9.37
N ALA A 135 -11.63 19.12 -8.58
CA ALA A 135 -12.49 18.72 -7.45
C ALA A 135 -12.37 19.73 -6.28
N ILE A 136 -11.20 20.33 -6.09
CA ILE A 136 -10.99 21.44 -5.15
C ILE A 136 -11.73 22.69 -5.64
N LYS A 137 -11.57 23.06 -6.92
CA LYS A 137 -12.29 24.21 -7.50
C LYS A 137 -13.80 24.10 -7.41
N ALA A 138 -14.33 22.89 -7.54
CA ALA A 138 -15.76 22.63 -7.40
C ALA A 138 -16.23 22.61 -5.94
N GLY A 139 -15.33 22.73 -4.97
CA GLY A 139 -15.65 22.65 -3.54
C GLY A 139 -16.06 21.26 -3.07
N ARG A 140 -15.81 20.20 -3.89
CA ARG A 140 -16.07 18.82 -3.50
C ARG A 140 -15.03 18.27 -2.55
N LEU A 141 -13.78 18.73 -2.70
CA LEU A 141 -12.67 18.47 -1.81
C LEU A 141 -12.09 19.77 -1.27
N VAL A 142 -11.51 19.70 -0.10
CA VAL A 142 -10.64 20.73 0.48
C VAL A 142 -9.36 20.08 0.96
N MET A 143 -8.27 20.86 1.01
CA MET A 143 -6.98 20.38 1.50
C MET A 143 -6.56 21.18 2.72
N GLU A 144 -6.07 20.47 3.73
CA GLU A 144 -5.40 21.03 4.90
C GLU A 144 -3.90 20.77 4.74
N LEU A 145 -3.10 21.83 4.71
CA LEU A 145 -1.68 21.79 4.37
C LEU A 145 -0.81 21.98 5.60
N HIS A 146 0.23 21.15 5.73
CA HIS A 146 1.19 21.24 6.82
C HIS A 146 2.62 21.11 6.30
N PRO A 147 3.57 21.95 6.76
CA PRO A 147 4.99 21.67 6.56
C PRO A 147 5.33 20.33 7.20
N TRP A 148 6.07 19.50 6.51
CA TRP A 148 6.39 18.17 6.99
C TRP A 148 7.85 17.82 6.68
N TYR A 149 8.52 17.23 7.67
CA TYR A 149 9.88 16.75 7.56
C TYR A 149 9.88 15.24 7.47
N GLY A 150 10.26 14.70 6.31
CA GLY A 150 10.12 13.29 5.99
C GLY A 150 11.35 12.72 5.28
N SER A 151 11.39 11.41 5.11
CA SER A 151 12.49 10.74 4.43
C SER A 151 12.67 11.25 2.99
N ALA A 152 13.89 11.60 2.63
CA ALA A 152 14.25 11.99 1.26
C ALA A 152 14.04 10.83 0.25
N ALA A 153 14.05 9.59 0.72
CA ALA A 153 13.79 8.41 -0.11
C ALA A 153 12.41 8.42 -0.79
N LEU A 154 11.45 9.20 -0.29
CA LEU A 154 10.14 9.36 -0.90
C LEU A 154 10.21 9.88 -2.34
N ILE A 155 11.26 10.64 -2.70
CA ILE A 155 11.47 11.13 -4.08
C ILE A 155 11.53 9.98 -5.10
N LYS A 156 11.98 8.79 -4.68
CA LYS A 156 12.03 7.61 -5.55
C LYS A 156 10.69 6.85 -5.64
N THR A 157 9.68 7.23 -4.87
CA THR A 157 8.39 6.51 -4.81
C THR A 157 7.75 6.37 -6.19
N ALA A 158 7.66 7.45 -6.96
CA ALA A 158 7.03 7.43 -8.29
C ALA A 158 7.81 6.56 -9.29
N GLU A 159 9.14 6.54 -9.23
CA GLU A 159 9.99 5.71 -10.06
C GLU A 159 9.80 4.22 -9.73
N ILE A 160 9.85 3.89 -8.44
CA ILE A 160 9.66 2.51 -7.97
C ILE A 160 8.22 2.04 -8.25
N HIS A 161 7.23 2.92 -8.06
CA HIS A 161 5.82 2.59 -8.33
C HIS A 161 5.61 2.07 -9.77
N LYS A 162 6.25 2.69 -10.77
CA LYS A 162 6.18 2.24 -12.17
C LYS A 162 6.67 0.82 -12.38
N THR A 163 7.58 0.33 -11.53
CA THR A 163 8.11 -1.04 -11.64
C THR A 163 7.26 -2.10 -10.95
N VAL A 164 6.40 -1.70 -10.01
CA VAL A 164 5.50 -2.60 -9.25
C VAL A 164 4.04 -2.52 -9.73
N SER A 165 3.70 -1.53 -10.54
CA SER A 165 2.36 -1.38 -11.12
C SER A 165 2.25 -2.13 -12.45
N LYS A 166 1.21 -2.96 -12.59
CA LYS A 166 0.87 -3.64 -13.86
C LYS A 166 -0.09 -2.85 -14.73
N LYS A 167 -0.71 -1.80 -14.18
CA LYS A 167 -1.70 -0.97 -14.86
C LYS A 167 -1.46 0.49 -14.47
N GLU A 168 -1.72 1.39 -15.39
CA GLU A 168 -1.80 2.82 -15.11
C GLU A 168 -3.11 3.11 -14.35
N ILE A 169 -3.08 4.11 -13.48
CA ILE A 169 -4.21 4.55 -12.65
C ILE A 169 -5.05 5.56 -13.46
#